data_9f7dd3988e877a35ef2466c8f1d4658a
#
_entry.id   9f7dd3988e877a35ef2466c8f1d4658a
#
_cell.length_a   1.000
_cell.length_b   1.000
_cell.length_c   1.000
_cell.angle_alpha   90.00
_cell.angle_beta   90.00
_cell.angle_gamma   90.00
#
_symmetry.space_group_name_H-M   'P 1'
#
loop_
_entity.id
_entity.type
_entity.pdbx_description
1 polymer ?
#
loop_
_entity_poly.entity_id
_entity_poly.type
_entity_poly.pdbx_seq_one_letter_code
_entity_poly.pdbx_strand_id
1 'polypeptide(L)' 'MKVKTELLQAFLDKYKITAAILARDMGLKTADIETLLRGEAVNEVTARRFIYYFGADEAVKMINWAALGKQSPLDEG' A
#
# COMPACT_ATOMS: atom_id res chain seq x y z
N MET A 1 -8.41 -3.28 -2.18
CA MET A 1 -7.03 -3.14 -2.68
C MET A 1 -6.10 -3.95 -1.81
N LYS A 2 -5.18 -4.64 -2.42
CA LYS A 2 -4.10 -5.35 -1.73
C LYS A 2 -2.77 -4.83 -2.25
N VAL A 3 -1.74 -4.81 -1.40
CA VAL A 3 -0.42 -4.33 -1.80
C VAL A 3 0.59 -5.48 -1.81
N LYS A 4 1.68 -5.27 -2.53
CA LYS A 4 2.84 -6.15 -2.48
C LYS A 4 3.54 -5.91 -1.15
N THR A 5 3.38 -6.83 -0.20
CA THR A 5 3.81 -6.63 1.18
C THR A 5 5.30 -6.40 1.31
N GLU A 6 6.11 -7.08 0.50
CA GLU A 6 7.55 -6.91 0.50
C GLU A 6 7.98 -5.49 0.13
N LEU A 7 7.23 -4.83 -0.76
CA LEU A 7 7.55 -3.46 -1.15
C LEU A 7 7.18 -2.48 -0.03
N LEU A 8 6.05 -2.70 0.64
CA LEU A 8 5.65 -1.84 1.75
C LEU A 8 6.61 -2.02 2.93
N GLN A 9 6.98 -3.27 3.24
CA GLN A 9 7.93 -3.54 4.30
C GLN A 9 9.29 -2.91 3.99
N ALA A 10 9.75 -3.01 2.73
CA ALA A 10 11.00 -2.40 2.31
C ALA A 10 10.98 -0.87 2.48
N PHE A 11 9.83 -0.25 2.22
CA PHE A 11 9.66 1.19 2.44
C PHE A 11 9.83 1.55 3.93
N LEU A 12 9.18 0.79 4.81
CA LEU A 12 9.30 1.03 6.25
C LEU A 12 10.75 0.85 6.72
N ASP A 13 11.42 -0.17 6.23
CA ASP A 13 12.81 -0.46 6.58
C ASP A 13 13.75 0.61 6.07
N LYS A 14 13.54 1.06 4.84
CA LYS A 14 14.38 2.08 4.20
C LYS A 14 14.35 3.39 4.98
N TYR A 15 13.19 3.81 5.43
CA TYR A 15 13.02 5.08 6.13
C TYR A 15 13.03 4.92 7.64
N LYS A 16 13.20 3.68 8.13
CA LYS A 16 13.28 3.37 9.57
C LYS A 16 12.05 3.89 10.33
N ILE A 17 10.87 3.70 9.76
CA ILE A 17 9.61 4.09 10.38
C ILE A 17 8.78 2.85 10.71
N THR A 18 7.85 3.02 11.66
CA THR A 18 6.95 1.96 12.08
C THR A 18 5.61 2.08 11.38
N ALA A 19 4.80 1.01 11.45
CA ALA A 19 3.44 1.05 10.94
C ALA A 19 2.62 2.16 11.60
N ALA A 20 2.83 2.42 12.89
CA ALA A 20 2.12 3.49 13.61
C ALA A 20 2.47 4.88 13.06
N ILE A 21 3.75 5.12 12.76
CA ILE A 21 4.19 6.39 12.19
C ILE A 21 3.59 6.58 10.80
N LEU A 22 3.64 5.54 9.97
CA LEU A 22 3.08 5.61 8.62
C LEU A 22 1.58 5.87 8.66
N ALA A 23 0.86 5.18 9.54
CA ALA A 23 -0.58 5.38 9.71
C ALA A 23 -0.90 6.82 10.07
N ARG A 24 -0.16 7.38 11.01
CA ARG A 24 -0.34 8.78 11.42
C ARG A 24 -0.15 9.73 10.23
N ASP A 25 0.90 9.50 9.45
CA ASP A 25 1.23 10.36 8.30
C ASP A 25 0.18 10.26 7.20
N MET A 26 -0.45 9.11 7.06
CA MET A 26 -1.53 8.89 6.09
C MET A 26 -2.91 9.30 6.61
N GLY A 27 -3.04 9.62 7.89
CA GLY A 27 -4.34 9.87 8.50
C GLY A 27 -5.16 8.61 8.69
N LEU A 28 -4.50 7.48 8.91
CA LEU A 28 -5.11 6.16 9.08
C LEU A 28 -4.84 5.62 10.48
N LYS A 29 -5.44 4.49 10.80
CA LYS A 29 -5.17 3.74 12.03
C LYS A 29 -4.02 2.77 11.79
N THR A 30 -3.27 2.46 12.84
CA THR A 30 -2.21 1.46 12.77
C THR A 30 -2.73 0.13 12.24
N ALA A 31 -3.94 -0.27 12.64
CA ALA A 31 -4.57 -1.51 12.16
C ALA A 31 -4.72 -1.54 10.64
N ASP A 32 -4.97 -0.40 10.00
CA ASP A 32 -5.08 -0.32 8.55
C ASP A 32 -3.74 -0.63 7.88
N ILE A 33 -2.65 -0.11 8.43
CA ILE A 33 -1.32 -0.39 7.90
C ILE A 33 -0.93 -1.85 8.14
N GLU A 34 -1.29 -2.41 9.30
CA GLU A 34 -1.05 -3.82 9.58
C GLU A 34 -1.81 -4.71 8.61
N THR A 35 -3.04 -4.35 8.24
CA THR A 35 -3.81 -5.06 7.24
C THR A 35 -3.10 -5.04 5.89
N LEU A 36 -2.57 -3.89 5.49
CA LEU A 36 -1.77 -3.78 4.26
C LEU A 36 -0.53 -4.67 4.32
N LEU A 37 0.17 -4.68 5.46
CA LEU A 37 1.39 -5.47 5.63
C LEU A 37 1.13 -6.99 5.61
N ARG A 38 -0.09 -7.41 5.92
CA ARG A 38 -0.48 -8.81 5.80
C ARG A 38 -0.91 -9.20 4.38
N GLY A 39 -0.97 -8.25 3.47
CA GLY A 39 -1.43 -8.49 2.11
C GLY A 39 -2.93 -8.66 2.01
N GLU A 40 -3.68 -8.23 3.02
CA GLU A 40 -5.14 -8.33 3.04
C GLU A 40 -5.77 -7.11 2.37
N ALA A 41 -7.01 -7.29 1.92
CA ALA A 41 -7.75 -6.21 1.28
C ALA A 41 -8.11 -5.12 2.27
N VAL A 42 -8.03 -3.86 1.82
CA VAL A 42 -8.44 -2.70 2.61
C VAL A 42 -9.63 -2.01 1.93
N ASN A 43 -10.34 -1.20 2.70
CA ASN A 43 -11.49 -0.46 2.18
C ASN A 43 -11.04 0.68 1.25
N GLU A 44 -12.02 1.31 0.60
CA GLU A 44 -11.77 2.36 -0.38
C GLU A 44 -11.09 3.58 0.24
N VAL A 45 -11.46 3.95 1.46
CA VAL A 45 -10.87 5.11 2.14
C VAL A 45 -9.37 4.87 2.37
N THR A 46 -9.02 3.71 2.89
CA THR A 46 -7.62 3.34 3.11
C THR A 46 -6.85 3.31 1.80
N ALA A 47 -7.45 2.75 0.75
CA ALA A 47 -6.83 2.69 -0.57
C ALA A 47 -6.55 4.09 -1.13
N ARG A 48 -7.49 4.99 -1.02
CA ARG A 48 -7.31 6.38 -1.48
C ARG A 48 -6.20 7.10 -0.72
N ARG A 49 -6.15 6.93 0.59
CA ARG A 49 -5.09 7.52 1.42
C ARG A 49 -3.72 6.99 1.04
N PHE A 50 -3.65 5.68 0.78
CA PHE A 50 -2.41 5.04 0.33
C PHE A 50 -1.93 5.65 -1.00
N ILE A 51 -2.82 5.72 -1.98
CA ILE A 51 -2.49 6.26 -3.30
C ILE A 51 -2.08 7.72 -3.19
N TYR A 52 -2.80 8.50 -2.39
CA TYR A 52 -2.49 9.90 -2.20
C TYR A 52 -1.12 10.11 -1.54
N TYR A 53 -0.79 9.29 -0.56
CA TYR A 53 0.47 9.42 0.17
C TYR A 53 1.69 9.11 -0.71
N PHE A 54 1.64 8.01 -1.45
CA PHE A 54 2.77 7.59 -2.28
C PHE A 54 2.78 8.27 -3.65
N GLY A 55 1.65 8.80 -4.09
CA GLY A 55 1.48 9.28 -5.44
C GLY A 55 1.08 8.14 -6.39
N ALA A 56 0.36 8.49 -7.46
CA ALA A 56 -0.20 7.48 -8.38
C ALA A 56 0.89 6.58 -8.98
N ASP A 57 2.02 7.15 -9.38
CA ASP A 57 3.09 6.38 -10.04
C ASP A 57 3.69 5.32 -9.12
N GLU A 58 3.97 5.69 -7.87
CA GLU A 58 4.53 4.74 -6.91
C GLU A 58 3.48 3.77 -6.40
N ALA A 59 2.26 4.23 -6.15
CA ALA A 59 1.18 3.39 -5.68
C ALA A 59 0.87 2.26 -6.68
N VAL A 60 0.84 2.57 -7.97
CA VAL A 60 0.60 1.57 -9.02
C VAL A 60 1.60 0.42 -8.95
N LYS A 61 2.86 0.73 -8.68
CA LYS A 61 3.91 -0.30 -8.55
C LYS A 61 3.74 -1.17 -7.31
N MET A 62 3.13 -0.63 -6.27
CA MET A 62 2.99 -1.32 -4.98
C MET A 62 1.71 -2.14 -4.87
N ILE A 63 0.72 -1.89 -5.73
CA ILE A 63 -0.54 -2.61 -5.70
C ILE A 63 -0.36 -4.02 -6.26
N ASN A 64 -0.92 -5.00 -5.58
CA ASN A 64 -0.92 -6.39 -6.04
C ASN A 64 -2.11 -6.61 -6.98
N TRP A 65 -1.93 -6.31 -8.25
CA TRP A 65 -2.98 -6.40 -9.27
C TRP A 65 -3.42 -7.84 -9.50
N ALA A 66 -2.49 -8.79 -9.42
CA ALA A 66 -2.81 -10.20 -9.61
C ALA A 66 -3.79 -10.69 -8.54
N ALA A 67 -3.64 -10.24 -7.29
CA ALA A 67 -4.54 -10.60 -6.21
C ALA A 67 -5.95 -10.03 -6.41
N LEU A 68 -6.09 -9.01 -7.25
CA LEU A 68 -7.39 -8.43 -7.61
C LEU A 68 -7.97 -9.05 -8.86
N GLY A 69 -7.29 -10.04 -9.46
CA GLY A 69 -7.70 -10.62 -10.74
C GLY A 69 -7.54 -9.66 -11.91
N LYS A 70 -6.67 -8.68 -11.77
CA LYS A 70 -6.45 -7.63 -12.79
C LYS A 70 -4.99 -7.60 -13.21
N GLN A 71 -4.77 -7.08 -14.41
CA GLN A 71 -3.43 -6.85 -14.91
C GLN A 71 -2.97 -5.44 -14.49
N SER A 72 -1.68 -5.32 -14.14
CA SER A 72 -1.12 -4.01 -13.82
C SER A 72 -1.16 -3.09 -15.03
N PRO A 73 -1.54 -1.82 -14.86
CA PRO A 73 -1.47 -0.85 -15.96
C PRO A 73 -0.07 -0.69 -16.56
N LEU A 74 0.97 -1.01 -15.79
CA LEU A 74 2.35 -0.90 -16.25
C LEU A 74 2.77 -2.09 -17.12
N ASP A 75 2.01 -3.17 -17.12
CA ASP A 75 2.29 -4.40 -17.88
C ASP A 75 1.61 -4.41 -19.25
N GLU A 76 0.96 -3.36 -19.63
CA GLU A 76 0.37 -3.21 -20.95
C GLU A 76 1.49 -3.03 -21.96
N GLY A 77 1.76 -4.10 -22.65
CA GLY A 77 2.79 -4.11 -23.66
C GLY A 77 2.28 -3.81 -25.01
#